data_adba478252337601919fc2db9d4b5311
#
_entry.id   adba478252337601919fc2db9d4b5311
#
_cell.length_a   1.000
_cell.length_b   1.000
_cell.length_c   1.000
_cell.angle_alpha   90.00
_cell.angle_beta   90.00
_cell.angle_gamma   90.00
#
_symmetry.space_group_name_H-M   'P 1'
#
loop_
_entity.id
_entity.type
_entity.pdbx_description
1 polymer ?
#
loop_
_entity_poly.entity_id
_entity_poly.type
_entity_poly.pdbx_seq_one_letter_code
_entity_poly.pdbx_strand_id
1 'polypeptide(L)'
;MTDMLDAEMTEKHTDLFSKFDPLIEMRRNLLSTGVTDPFGLVMERVISPTVAICNGRETILLGTYNYMGMTFDPDVIAAGKAALDQYGSGTTGSRVLNGTYQGHKECEEALRQFYAMDHAMVFSTGYQANLGIISTIAGKDDYIVLD
;
A
#
# COMPACT_ATOMS: atom_id res chain seq x y z
N MET A 1 48.52 16.53 -33.12
CA MET A 1 47.06 16.64 -33.28
C MET A 1 46.47 15.24 -33.29
N THR A 2 46.79 14.47 -32.24
CA THR A 2 46.41 13.05 -32.11
C THR A 2 46.16 12.66 -30.64
N ASP A 3 45.98 13.65 -29.76
CA ASP A 3 45.83 13.40 -28.29
C ASP A 3 44.45 13.76 -27.73
N MET A 4 43.42 13.63 -28.51
CA MET A 4 42.05 13.97 -28.05
C MET A 4 41.03 12.84 -28.22
N LEU A 5 41.46 11.61 -28.42
CA LEU A 5 40.52 10.51 -28.67
C LEU A 5 40.59 9.36 -27.64
N ASP A 6 41.44 9.46 -26.61
CA ASP A 6 41.53 8.46 -25.55
C ASP A 6 40.83 8.92 -24.27
N ALA A 7 39.73 9.65 -24.37
CA ALA A 7 38.75 9.63 -23.28
C ALA A 7 38.04 8.28 -23.34
N GLU A 8 38.68 7.26 -22.76
CA GLU A 8 38.02 6.03 -22.40
C GLU A 8 36.74 6.41 -21.64
N MET A 9 35.64 6.37 -22.34
CA MET A 9 34.34 6.15 -21.73
C MET A 9 34.43 4.76 -21.09
N THR A 10 34.92 4.70 -19.87
CA THR A 10 34.63 3.58 -19.01
C THR A 10 33.12 3.49 -18.93
N GLU A 11 32.53 2.63 -19.76
CA GLU A 11 31.16 2.18 -19.59
C GLU A 11 31.06 1.68 -18.15
N LYS A 12 30.52 2.53 -17.31
CA LYS A 12 30.10 2.13 -15.99
C LYS A 12 29.04 1.07 -16.23
N HIS A 13 29.42 -0.20 -16.16
CA HIS A 13 28.48 -1.29 -16.15
C HIS A 13 27.52 -1.06 -14.98
N THR A 14 26.47 -0.30 -15.25
CA THR A 14 25.40 -0.07 -14.29
C THR A 14 24.49 -1.30 -14.38
N ASP A 15 24.47 -2.08 -13.30
CA ASP A 15 23.48 -3.14 -13.18
C ASP A 15 22.06 -2.55 -13.01
N LEU A 16 21.06 -3.42 -13.06
CA LEU A 16 19.65 -3.02 -12.94
C LEU A 16 19.37 -2.23 -11.64
N PHE A 17 20.16 -2.42 -10.61
CA PHE A 17 19.95 -1.88 -9.26
C PHE A 17 20.74 -0.60 -8.98
N SER A 18 21.76 -0.26 -9.79
CA SER A 18 22.61 0.91 -9.55
C SER A 18 21.85 2.25 -9.58
N LYS A 19 20.65 2.29 -10.16
CA LYS A 19 19.73 3.43 -10.04
C LYS A 19 19.29 3.73 -8.61
N PHE A 20 19.44 2.78 -7.69
CA PHE A 20 19.11 2.91 -6.28
C PHE A 20 20.28 3.32 -5.39
N ASP A 21 21.51 3.39 -5.92
CA ASP A 21 22.70 3.78 -5.17
C ASP A 21 22.53 5.10 -4.41
N PRO A 22 21.92 6.15 -4.98
CA PRO A 22 21.66 7.40 -4.26
C PRO A 22 20.77 7.22 -3.03
N LEU A 23 19.77 6.33 -3.10
CA LEU A 23 18.88 6.02 -1.97
C LEU A 23 19.62 5.24 -0.89
N ILE A 24 20.48 4.31 -1.27
CA ILE A 24 21.32 3.53 -0.35
C ILE A 24 22.28 4.45 0.39
N GLU A 25 22.89 5.38 -0.32
CA GLU A 25 23.79 6.37 0.28
C GLU A 25 23.05 7.33 1.21
N MET A 26 21.90 7.85 0.81
CA MET A 26 21.05 8.69 1.65
C MET A 26 20.65 7.96 2.95
N ARG A 27 20.23 6.69 2.85
CA ARG A 27 19.90 5.86 4.01
C ARG A 27 21.14 5.67 4.92
N ARG A 28 22.31 5.38 4.35
CA ARG A 28 23.56 5.24 5.11
C ARG A 28 23.90 6.52 5.86
N ASN A 29 23.79 7.66 5.19
CA ASN A 29 24.04 8.97 5.80
C ASN A 29 23.06 9.25 6.94
N LEU A 30 21.76 8.96 6.75
CA LEU A 30 20.76 9.10 7.81
C LEU A 30 21.10 8.25 9.04
N LEU A 31 21.43 6.97 8.84
CA LEU A 31 21.78 6.07 9.94
C LEU A 31 23.06 6.48 10.67
N SER A 32 24.03 7.10 9.98
CA SER A 32 25.26 7.62 10.58
C SER A 32 25.03 8.74 11.59
N THR A 33 23.89 9.42 11.54
CA THR A 33 23.49 10.43 12.52
C THR A 33 22.93 9.86 13.84
N GLY A 34 22.85 8.53 13.96
CA GLY A 34 22.28 7.85 15.14
C GLY A 34 20.73 7.79 15.14
N VAL A 35 20.09 8.20 14.05
CA VAL A 35 18.62 8.09 13.90
C VAL A 35 18.27 6.64 13.61
N THR A 36 17.18 6.16 14.21
CA THR A 36 16.64 4.83 13.92
C THR A 36 16.15 4.78 12.46
N ASP A 37 16.45 3.69 11.77
CA ASP A 37 16.02 3.49 10.39
C ASP A 37 14.49 3.53 10.29
N PRO A 38 13.92 4.53 9.61
CA PRO A 38 12.48 4.63 9.47
C PRO A 38 11.87 3.49 8.63
N PHE A 39 12.67 2.86 7.77
CA PHE A 39 12.27 1.69 6.98
C PHE A 39 12.46 0.36 7.73
N GLY A 40 13.15 0.38 8.87
CA GLY A 40 13.43 -0.78 9.72
C GLY A 40 12.48 -0.89 10.92
N LEU A 41 11.44 -0.06 11.00
CA LEU A 41 10.49 -0.13 12.11
C LEU A 41 9.60 -1.37 11.96
N VAL A 42 9.68 -2.25 12.93
CA VAL A 42 8.84 -3.46 13.00
C VAL A 42 7.88 -3.35 14.17
N MET A 43 6.59 -3.50 13.91
CA MET A 43 5.57 -3.66 14.94
C MET A 43 5.49 -5.14 15.33
N GLU A 44 6.13 -5.50 16.44
CA GLU A 44 6.18 -6.89 16.92
C GLU A 44 4.85 -7.35 17.48
N ARG A 45 4.12 -6.43 18.10
CA ARG A 45 2.77 -6.67 18.62
C ARG A 45 1.99 -5.37 18.66
N VAL A 46 0.78 -5.38 18.14
CA VAL A 46 -0.17 -4.28 18.29
C VAL A 46 -1.01 -4.54 19.53
N ILE A 47 -1.00 -3.61 20.48
CA ILE A 47 -1.66 -3.75 21.78
C ILE A 47 -3.08 -3.15 21.72
N SER A 48 -3.21 -2.01 21.06
CA SER A 48 -4.46 -1.27 20.92
C SER A 48 -4.46 -0.48 19.58
N PRO A 49 -5.54 0.21 19.22
CA PRO A 49 -5.55 1.06 18.04
C PRO A 49 -4.43 2.10 17.99
N THR A 50 -3.87 2.46 19.14
CA THR A 50 -2.91 3.56 19.27
C THR A 50 -1.59 3.17 19.91
N VAL A 51 -1.39 1.91 20.28
CA VAL A 51 -0.17 1.45 20.98
C VAL A 51 0.33 0.14 20.39
N ALA A 52 1.62 0.06 20.11
CA ALA A 52 2.30 -1.17 19.70
C ALA A 52 3.65 -1.33 20.40
N ILE A 53 4.20 -2.54 20.38
CA ILE A 53 5.60 -2.79 20.66
C ILE A 53 6.35 -2.66 19.33
N CYS A 54 7.25 -1.68 19.26
CA CYS A 54 8.09 -1.42 18.10
C CYS A 54 9.56 -1.51 18.51
N ASN A 55 10.32 -2.43 17.91
CA ASN A 55 11.73 -2.67 18.23
C ASN A 55 11.94 -2.84 19.75
N GLY A 56 11.12 -3.68 20.41
CA GLY A 56 11.17 -3.99 21.84
C GLY A 56 10.66 -2.89 22.77
N ARG A 57 10.11 -1.79 22.26
CA ARG A 57 9.64 -0.63 23.04
C ARG A 57 8.17 -0.38 22.83
N GLU A 58 7.43 -0.11 23.91
CA GLU A 58 6.07 0.37 23.82
C GLU A 58 6.05 1.76 23.18
N THR A 59 5.30 1.89 22.10
CA THR A 59 5.30 3.06 21.23
C THR A 59 3.88 3.52 20.93
N ILE A 60 3.64 4.82 21.06
CA ILE A 60 2.37 5.44 20.67
C ILE A 60 2.38 5.62 19.15
N LEU A 61 1.33 5.12 18.50
CA LEU A 61 1.19 5.12 17.04
C LEU A 61 0.46 6.38 16.58
N LEU A 62 1.19 7.38 16.08
CA LEU A 62 0.61 8.60 15.52
C LEU A 62 0.57 8.61 13.99
N GLY A 63 1.30 7.70 13.33
CA GLY A 63 1.47 7.64 11.88
C GLY A 63 0.66 6.54 11.19
N THR A 64 -0.38 6.01 11.83
CA THR A 64 -1.23 4.97 11.22
C THR A 64 -2.45 5.56 10.52
N TYR A 65 -2.99 4.83 9.54
CA TYR A 65 -4.26 5.18 8.88
C TYR A 65 -5.51 4.74 9.67
N ASN A 66 -5.34 4.32 10.91
CA ASN A 66 -6.43 3.85 11.78
C ASN A 66 -7.19 5.04 12.42
N TYR A 67 -7.67 5.96 11.60
CA TYR A 67 -8.26 7.24 12.03
C TYR A 67 -9.45 7.09 12.98
N MET A 68 -10.25 6.03 12.80
CA MET A 68 -11.45 5.76 13.60
C MET A 68 -11.21 4.73 14.73
N GLY A 69 -10.00 4.18 14.82
CA GLY A 69 -9.67 3.15 15.81
C GLY A 69 -10.38 1.80 15.61
N MET A 70 -11.03 1.59 14.47
CA MET A 70 -11.92 0.44 14.22
C MET A 70 -11.19 -0.91 14.12
N THR A 71 -9.87 -0.92 13.97
CA THR A 71 -9.10 -2.18 13.84
C THR A 71 -9.17 -3.07 15.09
N PHE A 72 -9.56 -2.54 16.24
CA PHE A 72 -9.75 -3.27 17.50
C PHE A 72 -11.22 -3.29 17.96
N ASP A 73 -12.12 -2.82 17.12
CA ASP A 73 -13.55 -2.91 17.40
C ASP A 73 -13.99 -4.39 17.44
N PRO A 74 -14.67 -4.82 18.50
CA PRO A 74 -15.04 -6.23 18.69
C PRO A 74 -15.99 -6.74 17.60
N ASP A 75 -16.89 -5.92 17.10
CA ASP A 75 -17.85 -6.33 16.06
C ASP A 75 -17.13 -6.47 14.71
N VAL A 76 -16.20 -5.56 14.41
CA VAL A 76 -15.35 -5.67 13.20
C VAL A 76 -14.48 -6.92 13.24
N ILE A 77 -13.88 -7.21 14.40
CA ILE A 77 -13.08 -8.44 14.58
C ILE A 77 -13.95 -9.68 14.44
N ALA A 78 -15.14 -9.70 15.06
CA ALA A 78 -16.07 -10.81 14.97
C ALA A 78 -16.52 -11.07 13.54
N ALA A 79 -16.86 -10.02 12.78
CA ALA A 79 -17.23 -10.13 11.37
C ALA A 79 -16.07 -10.68 10.51
N GLY A 80 -14.84 -10.22 10.77
CA GLY A 80 -13.66 -10.74 10.09
C GLY A 80 -13.42 -12.23 10.36
N LYS A 81 -13.57 -12.68 11.60
CA LYS A 81 -13.47 -14.10 11.97
C LYS A 81 -14.55 -14.94 11.28
N ALA A 82 -15.81 -14.48 11.31
CA ALA A 82 -16.92 -15.15 10.66
C ALA A 82 -16.70 -15.28 9.14
N ALA A 83 -16.15 -14.26 8.49
CA ALA A 83 -15.80 -14.31 7.09
C ALA A 83 -14.69 -15.33 6.79
N LEU A 84 -13.68 -15.44 7.66
CA LEU A 84 -12.64 -16.48 7.53
C LEU A 84 -13.23 -17.90 7.69
N ASP A 85 -14.15 -18.10 8.62
CA ASP A 85 -14.82 -19.39 8.81
C ASP A 85 -15.72 -19.74 7.62
N GLN A 86 -16.37 -18.77 7.01
CA GLN A 86 -17.30 -18.98 5.90
C GLN A 86 -16.60 -19.13 4.55
N TYR A 87 -15.55 -18.35 4.29
CA TYR A 87 -14.94 -18.21 2.95
C TYR A 87 -13.49 -18.72 2.89
N GLY A 88 -12.88 -19.05 4.01
CA GLY A 88 -11.45 -19.33 4.10
C GLY A 88 -10.59 -18.06 4.10
N SER A 89 -9.28 -18.24 3.96
CA SER A 89 -8.29 -17.15 4.13
C SER A 89 -8.17 -16.19 2.93
N GLY A 90 -8.94 -16.39 1.88
CA GLY A 90 -8.92 -15.50 0.72
C GLY A 90 -9.65 -16.03 -0.49
N THR A 91 -9.78 -15.19 -1.51
CA THR A 91 -10.41 -15.56 -2.78
C THR A 91 -9.39 -16.20 -3.71
N THR A 92 -9.80 -17.25 -4.43
CA THR A 92 -8.92 -18.04 -5.30
C THR A 92 -9.05 -17.67 -6.77
N GLY A 93 -9.63 -16.52 -7.08
CA GLY A 93 -9.81 -16.05 -8.46
C GLY A 93 -10.01 -14.55 -8.57
N SER A 94 -9.97 -14.05 -9.79
CA SER A 94 -10.26 -12.64 -10.07
C SER A 94 -11.76 -12.34 -9.94
N ARG A 95 -12.10 -11.08 -9.64
CA ARG A 95 -13.48 -10.60 -9.52
C ARG A 95 -14.29 -10.81 -10.81
N VAL A 96 -13.65 -10.83 -11.96
CA VAL A 96 -14.29 -11.00 -13.28
C VAL A 96 -14.73 -12.45 -13.53
N LEU A 97 -14.03 -13.42 -12.93
CA LEU A 97 -14.31 -14.84 -13.13
C LEU A 97 -15.02 -15.46 -11.92
N ASN A 98 -14.25 -16.04 -11.01
CA ASN A 98 -14.76 -16.83 -9.88
C ASN A 98 -14.40 -16.26 -8.50
N GLY A 99 -13.79 -15.08 -8.44
CA GLY A 99 -13.33 -14.44 -7.20
C GLY A 99 -14.31 -13.44 -6.58
N THR A 100 -15.55 -13.32 -7.10
CA THR A 100 -16.59 -12.51 -6.49
C THR A 100 -17.39 -13.35 -5.50
N TYR A 101 -17.19 -13.11 -4.22
CA TYR A 101 -17.89 -13.77 -3.13
C TYR A 101 -19.04 -12.90 -2.64
N GLN A 102 -19.98 -13.52 -1.90
CA GLN A 102 -21.14 -12.81 -1.37
C GLN A 102 -20.76 -11.62 -0.50
N GLY A 103 -19.72 -11.73 0.32
CA GLY A 103 -19.21 -10.64 1.15
C GLY A 103 -18.75 -9.40 0.35
N HIS A 104 -18.25 -9.56 -0.88
CA HIS A 104 -17.96 -8.40 -1.75
C HIS A 104 -19.23 -7.68 -2.13
N LYS A 105 -20.30 -8.43 -2.48
CA LYS A 105 -21.59 -7.85 -2.89
C LYS A 105 -22.29 -7.13 -1.74
N GLU A 106 -22.24 -7.70 -0.56
CA GLU A 106 -22.79 -7.10 0.65
C GLU A 106 -22.05 -5.80 1.02
N CYS A 107 -20.72 -5.80 0.92
CA CYS A 107 -19.91 -4.61 1.15
C CYS A 107 -20.21 -3.52 0.10
N GLU A 108 -20.27 -3.87 -1.18
CA GLU A 108 -20.63 -2.96 -2.27
C GLU A 108 -22.01 -2.36 -2.07
N GLU A 109 -23.00 -3.16 -1.68
CA GLU A 109 -24.35 -2.70 -1.41
C GLU A 109 -24.42 -1.77 -0.19
N ALA A 110 -23.73 -2.10 0.90
CA ALA A 110 -23.65 -1.25 2.09
C ALA A 110 -23.03 0.12 1.77
N LEU A 111 -21.94 0.14 0.98
CA LEU A 111 -21.30 1.38 0.54
C LEU A 111 -22.21 2.18 -0.40
N ARG A 112 -22.86 1.52 -1.33
CA ARG A 112 -23.82 2.13 -2.25
C ARG A 112 -24.92 2.88 -1.47
N GLN A 113 -25.51 2.23 -0.48
CA GLN A 113 -26.54 2.81 0.37
C GLN A 113 -26.01 3.96 1.22
N PHE A 114 -24.84 3.78 1.84
CA PHE A 114 -24.23 4.80 2.71
C PHE A 114 -23.94 6.10 1.95
N TYR A 115 -23.42 6.00 0.73
CA TYR A 115 -23.08 7.16 -0.08
C TYR A 115 -24.23 7.63 -0.99
N ALA A 116 -25.38 6.97 -0.96
CA ALA A 116 -26.53 7.24 -1.83
C ALA A 116 -26.16 7.28 -3.33
N MET A 117 -25.32 6.32 -3.76
CA MET A 117 -24.87 6.19 -5.15
C MET A 117 -25.59 5.05 -5.85
N ASP A 118 -25.63 5.08 -7.19
CA ASP A 118 -26.28 4.02 -7.97
C ASP A 118 -25.47 2.73 -7.98
N HIS A 119 -24.14 2.83 -7.88
CA HIS A 119 -23.21 1.70 -7.92
C HIS A 119 -22.04 1.91 -6.94
N ALA A 120 -21.46 0.80 -6.48
CA ALA A 120 -20.22 0.75 -5.75
C ALA A 120 -19.39 -0.45 -6.20
N MET A 121 -18.08 -0.30 -6.22
CA MET A 121 -17.13 -1.37 -6.52
C MET A 121 -15.98 -1.31 -5.54
N VAL A 122 -15.67 -2.45 -4.91
CA VAL A 122 -14.58 -2.60 -3.95
C VAL A 122 -13.33 -3.13 -4.65
N PHE A 123 -12.21 -2.48 -4.39
CA PHE A 123 -10.87 -2.87 -4.82
C PHE A 123 -10.02 -3.27 -3.61
N SER A 124 -8.98 -4.06 -3.84
CA SER A 124 -8.08 -4.51 -2.77
C SER A 124 -7.27 -3.38 -2.14
N THR A 125 -6.99 -2.31 -2.90
CA THR A 125 -6.27 -1.12 -2.43
C THR A 125 -6.79 0.15 -3.09
N GLY A 126 -6.63 1.29 -2.43
CA GLY A 126 -6.92 2.60 -3.01
C GLY A 126 -6.08 2.88 -4.28
N TYR A 127 -4.84 2.41 -4.31
CA TYR A 127 -4.00 2.51 -5.51
C TYR A 127 -4.63 1.80 -6.71
N GLN A 128 -5.10 0.56 -6.53
CA GLN A 128 -5.78 -0.18 -7.59
C GLN A 128 -7.11 0.46 -7.99
N ALA A 129 -7.85 1.03 -7.04
CA ALA A 129 -9.08 1.77 -7.35
C ALA A 129 -8.78 2.96 -8.24
N ASN A 130 -7.83 3.82 -7.88
CA ASN A 130 -7.44 4.97 -8.69
C ASN A 130 -6.90 4.56 -10.06
N LEU A 131 -6.00 3.58 -10.12
CA LEU A 131 -5.46 3.08 -11.37
C LEU A 131 -6.57 2.53 -12.27
N GLY A 132 -7.47 1.72 -11.73
CA GLY A 132 -8.58 1.12 -12.47
C GLY A 132 -9.56 2.16 -13.00
N ILE A 133 -9.96 3.13 -12.17
CA ILE A 133 -10.90 4.18 -12.56
C ILE A 133 -10.28 5.08 -13.63
N ILE A 134 -9.11 5.64 -13.38
CA ILE A 134 -8.49 6.62 -14.28
C ILE A 134 -8.18 5.98 -15.64
N SER A 135 -7.56 4.80 -15.64
CA SER A 135 -7.19 4.13 -16.90
C SER A 135 -8.38 3.61 -17.71
N THR A 136 -9.56 3.45 -17.08
CA THR A 136 -10.75 2.93 -17.75
C THR A 136 -11.64 4.05 -18.26
N ILE A 137 -11.78 5.15 -17.51
CA ILE A 137 -12.68 6.25 -17.82
C ILE A 137 -12.04 7.28 -18.73
N ALA A 138 -10.76 7.62 -18.48
CA ALA A 138 -10.05 8.63 -19.24
C ALA A 138 -9.52 8.07 -20.57
N GLY A 139 -9.97 8.61 -21.70
CA GLY A 139 -9.53 8.31 -23.05
C GLY A 139 -8.58 9.36 -23.62
N LYS A 140 -8.21 9.20 -24.88
CA LYS A 140 -7.25 10.07 -25.57
C LYS A 140 -7.71 11.54 -25.72
N ASP A 141 -9.01 11.77 -25.68
CA ASP A 141 -9.61 13.09 -25.87
C ASP A 141 -10.04 13.73 -24.53
N ASP A 142 -9.73 13.10 -23.40
CA ASP A 142 -10.06 13.57 -22.07
C ASP A 142 -8.87 14.27 -21.39
N TYR A 143 -9.18 15.18 -20.46
CA TYR A 143 -8.19 15.87 -19.65
C TYR A 143 -8.22 15.35 -18.24
N ILE A 144 -7.04 15.01 -17.69
CA ILE A 144 -6.86 14.66 -16.29
C ILE A 144 -6.22 15.87 -15.60
N VAL A 145 -6.94 16.45 -14.63
CA VAL A 145 -6.44 17.57 -13.84
C VAL A 145 -5.86 17.01 -12.54
N LEU A 146 -4.60 17.32 -12.28
CA LEU A 146 -3.88 16.92 -11.06
C LEU A 146 -3.65 18.16 -10.18
N ASP A 147 -3.67 17.97 -8.87
CA ASP A 147 -3.31 18.96 -7.85
C ASP A 147 -1.86 18.78 -7.37
#